data_9b07e7a83e0c62bf310e932ea7033b31
#
_entry.id   9b07e7a83e0c62bf310e932ea7033b31
#
_cell.length_a   1.000
_cell.length_b   1.000
_cell.length_c   1.000
_cell.angle_alpha   90.00
_cell.angle_beta   90.00
_cell.angle_gamma   90.00
#
_symmetry.space_group_name_H-M   'P 1'
#
loop_
_entity.id
_entity.type
_entity.pdbx_description
1 polymer ?
#
loop_
_entity_poly.entity_id
_entity_poly.type
_entity_poly.pdbx_seq_one_letter_code
_entity_poly.pdbx_strand_id
1 'polypeptide(L)'
;MTKILIVEDNEMNSDMLSRRLVRKGFDVVIAVDGVQGVAMARSERPDLILMDMSLPGLDGWTATQQVKAAPETRAIPVIALTAHAMSGDREKALAAGCDDFDTKPVDLPRLLEKIQGFLGKQPES
;
A
#
# COMPACT_ATOMS: atom_id res chain seq x y z
N MET A 1 9.87 13.53 6.05
CA MET A 1 9.87 12.10 6.29
C MET A 1 9.04 11.37 5.25
N THR A 2 9.45 10.18 4.93
CA THR A 2 8.70 9.37 3.98
C THR A 2 7.38 8.95 4.60
N LYS A 3 6.29 9.21 3.90
CA LYS A 3 4.95 8.91 4.39
C LYS A 3 4.38 7.71 3.65
N ILE A 4 3.88 6.75 4.41
CA ILE A 4 3.25 5.55 3.86
C ILE A 4 1.79 5.53 4.26
N LEU A 5 0.91 5.32 3.28
CA LEU A 5 -0.51 5.13 3.53
C LEU A 5 -0.80 3.64 3.57
N ILE A 6 -1.38 3.19 4.67
CA ILE A 6 -1.82 1.80 4.81
C ILE A 6 -3.34 1.79 4.64
N VAL A 7 -3.84 1.01 3.67
CA VAL A 7 -5.28 0.85 3.48
C VAL A 7 -5.63 -0.57 3.92
N GLU A 8 -6.26 -0.68 5.10
CA GLU A 8 -6.50 -1.95 5.76
C GLU A 8 -7.71 -1.81 6.68
N ASP A 9 -8.70 -2.67 6.52
CA ASP A 9 -9.91 -2.60 7.34
C ASP A 9 -9.77 -3.28 8.69
N ASN A 10 -8.81 -4.17 8.86
CA ASN A 10 -8.58 -4.84 10.14
C ASN A 10 -7.67 -3.97 10.99
N GLU A 11 -8.24 -3.43 12.07
CA GLU A 11 -7.54 -2.48 12.92
C GLU A 11 -6.28 -3.08 13.55
N MET A 12 -6.36 -4.34 13.96
CA MET A 12 -5.21 -5.01 14.56
C MET A 12 -4.06 -5.12 13.56
N ASN A 13 -4.36 -5.48 12.32
CA ASN A 13 -3.33 -5.62 11.29
C ASN A 13 -2.70 -4.27 10.96
N SER A 14 -3.53 -3.23 10.80
CA SER A 14 -2.99 -1.91 10.47
C SER A 14 -2.17 -1.35 11.62
N ASP A 15 -2.61 -1.57 12.85
CA ASP A 15 -1.88 -1.08 14.01
C ASP A 15 -0.51 -1.75 14.12
N MET A 16 -0.45 -3.07 13.98
CA MET A 16 0.81 -3.78 14.04
C MET A 16 1.78 -3.32 12.98
N LEU A 17 1.29 -3.21 11.75
CA LEU A 17 2.14 -2.82 10.64
C LEU A 17 2.61 -1.37 10.78
N SER A 18 1.71 -0.48 11.20
CA SER A 18 2.08 0.93 11.35
C SER A 18 3.14 1.11 12.42
N ARG A 19 3.02 0.40 13.54
CA ARG A 19 4.02 0.50 14.61
C ARG A 19 5.40 0.07 14.13
N ARG A 20 5.45 -1.00 13.35
CA ARG A 20 6.72 -1.50 12.82
C ARG A 20 7.34 -0.51 11.85
N LEU A 21 6.52 0.09 11.00
CA LEU A 21 7.03 1.05 10.02
C LEU A 21 7.48 2.34 10.69
N VAL A 22 6.75 2.79 11.71
CA VAL A 22 7.16 3.98 12.45
C VAL A 22 8.52 3.75 13.11
N ARG A 23 8.76 2.55 13.64
CA ARG A 23 10.07 2.23 14.22
C ARG A 23 11.19 2.30 13.21
N LYS A 24 10.87 2.10 11.93
CA LYS A 24 11.87 2.17 10.87
C LYS A 24 12.05 3.57 10.31
N GLY A 25 11.36 4.54 10.89
CA GLY A 25 11.54 5.94 10.51
C GLY A 25 10.53 6.47 9.53
N PHE A 26 9.47 5.71 9.23
CA PHE A 26 8.44 6.17 8.32
C PHE A 26 7.33 6.91 9.05
N ASP A 27 6.72 7.86 8.36
CA ASP A 27 5.48 8.48 8.80
C ASP A 27 4.34 7.65 8.23
N VAL A 28 3.31 7.34 9.02
CA VAL A 28 2.27 6.42 8.59
C VAL A 28 0.90 7.03 8.80
N VAL A 29 0.05 6.93 7.78
CA VAL A 29 -1.37 7.26 7.89
C VAL A 29 -2.16 6.02 7.50
N ILE A 30 -3.35 5.87 8.06
CA ILE A 30 -4.16 4.67 7.90
C ILE A 30 -5.53 5.02 7.35
N ALA A 31 -5.95 4.32 6.29
CA ALA A 31 -7.31 4.35 5.79
C ALA A 31 -7.95 3.01 6.11
N VAL A 32 -9.23 3.01 6.46
CA VAL A 32 -9.90 1.80 6.92
C VAL A 32 -10.70 1.09 5.81
N ASP A 33 -10.82 1.72 4.66
CA ASP A 33 -11.49 1.09 3.51
C ASP A 33 -10.98 1.71 2.21
N GLY A 34 -11.45 1.19 1.10
CA GLY A 34 -10.99 1.63 -0.21
C GLY A 34 -11.38 3.06 -0.53
N VAL A 35 -12.59 3.48 -0.15
CA VAL A 35 -13.04 4.85 -0.40
C VAL A 35 -12.15 5.83 0.35
N GLN A 36 -11.89 5.57 1.62
CA GLN A 36 -11.02 6.42 2.41
C GLN A 36 -9.60 6.39 1.87
N GLY A 37 -9.16 5.21 1.40
CA GLY A 37 -7.81 5.06 0.82
C GLY A 37 -7.62 5.96 -0.38
N VAL A 38 -8.59 5.98 -1.30
CA VAL A 38 -8.50 6.83 -2.48
C VAL A 38 -8.50 8.31 -2.07
N ALA A 39 -9.38 8.69 -1.13
CA ALA A 39 -9.45 10.07 -0.67
C ALA A 39 -8.15 10.51 -0.01
N MET A 40 -7.58 9.65 0.83
CA MET A 40 -6.35 9.98 1.55
C MET A 40 -5.12 9.97 0.64
N ALA A 41 -5.15 9.18 -0.44
CA ALA A 41 -4.07 9.25 -1.43
C ALA A 41 -3.97 10.67 -2.00
N ARG A 42 -5.11 11.33 -2.16
CA ARG A 42 -5.13 12.71 -2.63
C ARG A 42 -4.75 13.70 -1.56
N SER A 43 -5.34 13.56 -0.37
CA SER A 43 -5.20 14.57 0.67
C SER A 43 -3.86 14.48 1.38
N GLU A 44 -3.36 13.28 1.61
CA GLU A 44 -2.12 13.08 2.34
C GLU A 44 -0.89 13.01 1.46
N ARG A 45 -1.08 12.73 0.18
CA ARG A 45 0.01 12.61 -0.79
C ARG A 45 1.14 11.73 -0.28
N PRO A 46 0.83 10.47 0.04
CA PRO A 46 1.87 9.58 0.57
C PRO A 46 2.91 9.27 -0.50
N ASP A 47 4.07 8.84 -0.05
CA ASP A 47 5.13 8.43 -0.96
C ASP A 47 4.93 7.02 -1.46
N LEU A 48 4.10 6.23 -0.76
CA LEU A 48 3.83 4.85 -1.13
C LEU A 48 2.54 4.39 -0.44
N ILE A 49 1.81 3.51 -1.09
CA ILE A 49 0.55 2.96 -0.56
C ILE A 49 0.70 1.45 -0.41
N LEU A 50 0.34 0.94 0.78
CA LEU A 50 0.18 -0.48 1.02
C LEU A 50 -1.32 -0.76 1.00
N MET A 51 -1.78 -1.49 -0.02
CA MET A 51 -3.20 -1.66 -0.28
C MET A 51 -3.63 -3.11 -0.03
N ASP A 52 -4.47 -3.31 0.98
CA ASP A 52 -5.08 -4.61 1.22
C ASP A 52 -6.08 -4.91 0.09
N MET A 53 -5.95 -6.07 -0.51
CA MET A 53 -6.84 -6.44 -1.62
C MET A 53 -8.17 -7.00 -1.14
N SER A 54 -8.31 -7.30 0.15
CA SER A 54 -9.52 -7.92 0.72
C SER A 54 -10.44 -6.93 1.40
N LEU A 55 -10.46 -5.69 0.92
CA LEU A 55 -11.25 -4.65 1.57
C LEU A 55 -12.75 -4.84 1.33
N PRO A 56 -13.60 -4.48 2.32
CA PRO A 56 -15.03 -4.46 2.10
C PRO A 56 -15.43 -3.26 1.24
N GLY A 57 -16.59 -3.36 0.61
CA GLY A 57 -17.10 -2.27 -0.21
C GLY A 57 -16.25 -2.06 -1.43
N LEU A 58 -15.58 -0.92 -1.52
CA LEU A 58 -14.65 -0.65 -2.62
C LEU A 58 -13.39 -1.46 -2.37
N ASP A 59 -13.21 -2.51 -3.17
CA ASP A 59 -12.09 -3.43 -2.96
C ASP A 59 -10.75 -2.80 -3.37
N GLY A 60 -9.66 -3.49 -3.00
CA GLY A 60 -8.32 -2.97 -3.26
C GLY A 60 -7.98 -2.86 -4.74
N TRP A 61 -8.53 -3.76 -5.57
CA TRP A 61 -8.30 -3.70 -7.02
C TRP A 61 -8.87 -2.41 -7.59
N THR A 62 -10.14 -2.13 -7.27
CA THR A 62 -10.83 -0.95 -7.76
C THR A 62 -10.22 0.32 -7.19
N ALA A 63 -9.87 0.31 -5.90
CA ALA A 63 -9.22 1.47 -5.28
C ALA A 63 -7.89 1.78 -5.98
N THR A 64 -7.11 0.74 -6.28
CA THR A 64 -5.86 0.94 -7.00
C THR A 64 -6.09 1.53 -8.38
N GLN A 65 -7.10 1.04 -9.09
CA GLN A 65 -7.43 1.58 -10.40
C GLN A 65 -7.76 3.05 -10.31
N GLN A 66 -8.51 3.46 -9.29
CA GLN A 66 -8.86 4.86 -9.12
C GLN A 66 -7.64 5.72 -8.80
N VAL A 67 -6.74 5.22 -7.95
CA VAL A 67 -5.51 5.93 -7.65
C VAL A 67 -4.67 6.12 -8.91
N LYS A 68 -4.58 5.08 -9.73
CA LYS A 68 -3.75 5.13 -10.94
C LYS A 68 -4.42 5.91 -12.07
N ALA A 69 -5.73 6.11 -12.00
CA ALA A 69 -6.44 6.89 -13.02
C ALA A 69 -6.36 8.39 -12.79
N ALA A 70 -6.11 8.82 -11.57
CA ALA A 70 -6.07 10.25 -11.26
C ALA A 70 -4.67 10.81 -11.43
N PRO A 71 -4.53 11.93 -12.15
CA PRO A 71 -3.20 12.50 -12.41
C PRO A 71 -2.41 12.83 -11.14
N GLU A 72 -3.11 13.24 -10.07
CA GLU A 72 -2.42 13.68 -8.85
C GLU A 72 -1.91 12.51 -8.01
N THR A 73 -2.38 11.28 -8.27
CA THR A 73 -2.00 10.14 -7.46
C THR A 73 -1.38 8.99 -8.24
N ARG A 74 -1.45 9.02 -9.57
CA ARG A 74 -1.02 7.87 -10.38
C ARG A 74 0.47 7.55 -10.23
N ALA A 75 1.29 8.51 -9.86
CA ALA A 75 2.73 8.27 -9.71
C ALA A 75 3.08 7.64 -8.36
N ILE A 76 2.12 7.54 -7.43
CA ILE A 76 2.38 6.96 -6.13
C ILE A 76 2.48 5.44 -6.27
N PRO A 77 3.60 4.81 -5.86
CA PRO A 77 3.71 3.35 -5.93
C PRO A 77 2.67 2.68 -5.03
N VAL A 78 2.05 1.62 -5.53
CA VAL A 78 1.07 0.83 -4.77
C VAL A 78 1.57 -0.60 -4.68
N ILE A 79 1.75 -1.09 -3.46
CA ILE A 79 2.09 -2.49 -3.21
C ILE A 79 0.83 -3.17 -2.69
N ALA A 80 0.36 -4.18 -3.42
CA ALA A 80 -0.82 -4.93 -3.02
C ALA A 80 -0.46 -5.92 -1.93
N LEU A 81 -1.31 -6.00 -0.90
CA LEU A 81 -1.16 -7.02 0.15
C LEU A 81 -2.32 -8.00 -0.02
N THR A 82 -2.01 -9.25 -0.29
CA THR A 82 -3.01 -10.26 -0.57
C THR A 82 -2.87 -11.44 0.38
N ALA A 83 -4.00 -12.05 0.75
CA ALA A 83 -3.98 -13.22 1.61
C ALA A 83 -3.59 -14.49 0.85
N HIS A 84 -3.58 -14.43 -0.47
CA HIS A 84 -3.33 -15.60 -1.30
C HIS A 84 -2.20 -15.35 -2.26
N ALA A 85 -1.25 -16.29 -2.31
CA ALA A 85 -0.10 -16.20 -3.19
C ALA A 85 -0.33 -16.93 -4.52
N MET A 86 -1.57 -17.09 -4.92
CA MET A 86 -1.88 -17.80 -6.17
C MET A 86 -1.52 -16.93 -7.35
N SER A 87 -1.14 -17.58 -8.45
CA SER A 87 -0.66 -16.87 -9.61
C SER A 87 -1.67 -15.86 -10.16
N GLY A 88 -2.97 -16.20 -10.09
CA GLY A 88 -4.00 -15.29 -10.57
C GLY A 88 -4.05 -13.99 -9.80
N ASP A 89 -3.74 -14.02 -8.51
CA ASP A 89 -3.77 -12.80 -7.68
C ASP A 89 -2.67 -11.82 -8.07
N ARG A 90 -1.49 -12.35 -8.39
CA ARG A 90 -0.40 -11.49 -8.81
C ARG A 90 -0.75 -10.77 -10.11
N GLU A 91 -1.27 -11.53 -11.08
CA GLU A 91 -1.64 -10.95 -12.36
C GLU A 91 -2.74 -9.93 -12.21
N LYS A 92 -3.72 -10.21 -11.36
CA LYS A 92 -4.79 -9.29 -11.07
C LYS A 92 -4.27 -7.99 -10.47
N ALA A 93 -3.35 -8.09 -9.52
CA ALA A 93 -2.77 -6.91 -8.89
C ALA A 93 -2.06 -6.04 -9.91
N LEU A 94 -1.25 -6.66 -10.76
CA LEU A 94 -0.51 -5.90 -11.77
C LEU A 94 -1.45 -5.32 -12.81
N ALA A 95 -2.50 -6.06 -13.19
CA ALA A 95 -3.48 -5.57 -14.15
C ALA A 95 -4.28 -4.39 -13.60
N ALA A 96 -4.49 -4.34 -12.29
CA ALA A 96 -5.16 -3.20 -11.67
C ALA A 96 -4.27 -1.96 -11.55
N GLY A 97 -2.98 -2.11 -11.83
CA GLY A 97 -2.05 -1.01 -11.78
C GLY A 97 -1.13 -1.00 -10.57
N CYS A 98 -1.16 -2.06 -9.75
CA CYS A 98 -0.22 -2.16 -8.63
C CYS A 98 1.20 -2.28 -9.16
N ASP A 99 2.13 -1.66 -8.46
CA ASP A 99 3.53 -1.69 -8.87
C ASP A 99 4.23 -2.96 -8.40
N ASP A 100 3.72 -3.55 -7.32
CA ASP A 100 4.23 -4.82 -6.82
C ASP A 100 3.16 -5.43 -5.92
N PHE A 101 3.42 -6.62 -5.40
CA PHE A 101 2.51 -7.24 -4.45
C PHE A 101 3.31 -8.01 -3.41
N ASP A 102 2.68 -8.28 -2.27
CA ASP A 102 3.25 -9.14 -1.26
C ASP A 102 2.12 -9.90 -0.60
N THR A 103 2.45 -10.97 0.09
CA THR A 103 1.45 -11.85 0.68
C THR A 103 1.37 -11.67 2.18
N LYS A 104 0.19 -11.94 2.73
CA LYS A 104 0.00 -11.97 4.18
C LYS A 104 0.23 -13.39 4.67
N PRO A 105 0.73 -13.58 5.87
CA PRO A 105 1.12 -12.53 6.82
C PRO A 105 2.35 -11.78 6.34
N VAL A 106 2.44 -10.51 6.73
CA VAL A 106 3.52 -9.64 6.26
C VAL A 106 4.86 -10.11 6.80
N ASP A 107 5.81 -10.28 5.87
CA ASP A 107 7.21 -10.49 6.21
C ASP A 107 7.88 -9.12 6.14
N LEU A 108 8.15 -8.53 7.28
CA LEU A 108 8.60 -7.15 7.31
C LEU A 108 9.91 -6.91 6.57
N PRO A 109 10.96 -7.73 6.74
CA PRO A 109 12.20 -7.50 5.97
C PRO A 109 11.97 -7.51 4.46
N ARG A 110 11.16 -8.44 3.97
CA ARG A 110 10.86 -8.52 2.54
C ARG A 110 10.06 -7.31 2.09
N LEU A 111 9.06 -6.90 2.89
CA LEU A 111 8.25 -5.74 2.54
C LEU A 111 9.09 -4.47 2.54
N LEU A 112 9.99 -4.33 3.51
CA LEU A 112 10.86 -3.16 3.57
C LEU A 112 11.76 -3.05 2.34
N GLU A 113 12.25 -4.18 1.85
CA GLU A 113 13.05 -4.17 0.63
C GLU A 113 12.24 -3.63 -0.55
N LYS A 114 10.98 -4.06 -0.66
CA LYS A 114 10.12 -3.58 -1.74
C LYS A 114 9.83 -2.10 -1.58
N ILE A 115 9.54 -1.66 -0.37
CA ILE A 115 9.27 -0.24 -0.10
C ILE A 115 10.48 0.59 -0.50
N GLN A 116 11.66 0.20 -0.05
CA GLN A 116 12.88 0.96 -0.34
C GLN A 116 13.20 0.96 -1.83
N GLY A 117 12.88 -0.12 -2.51
CA GLY A 117 13.08 -0.19 -3.95
C GLY A 117 12.27 0.84 -4.71
N PHE A 118 11.03 1.10 -4.25
CA PHE A 118 10.18 2.09 -4.92
C PHE A 118 10.48 3.52 -4.50
N LEU A 119 10.90 3.72 -3.27
CA LEU A 119 11.24 5.06 -2.80
C LEU A 119 12.61 5.52 -3.27
N GLY A 120 13.29 4.65 -3.95
CA GLY A 120 14.61 4.95 -4.45
C GLY A 120 15.65 4.77 -3.38
N LYS A 121 16.90 4.93 -3.79
CA LYS A 121 17.97 4.87 -2.85
C LYS A 121 17.95 6.14 -2.14
N GLN A 122 17.40 6.16 -0.98
CA GLN A 122 17.42 7.35 -0.20
C GLN A 122 18.85 7.64 0.14
N PRO A 123 19.38 8.60 -0.45
CA PRO A 123 20.76 8.86 -0.18
C PRO A 123 20.99 9.18 1.25
N GLU A 124 20.40 9.03 1.54
CA GLU A 124 20.56 9.09 2.41
C GLU A 124 20.74 9.05 2.97
N SER A 125 20.51 9.06 2.78
CA SER A 125 20.52 8.89 2.68
C SER A 125 20.66 8.94 2.85
#